data_9d0c18f9cc6104a2d8bdee8e134caf09
#
_entry.id   9d0c18f9cc6104a2d8bdee8e134caf09
#
_cell.length_a   1.000
_cell.length_b   1.000
_cell.length_c   1.000
_cell.angle_alpha   90.00
_cell.angle_beta   90.00
_cell.angle_gamma   90.00
#
_symmetry.space_group_name_H-M   'P 1'
#
loop_
_entity.id
_entity.type
_entity.pdbx_description
1 polymer ?
#
loop_
_entity_poly.entity_id
_entity_poly.type
_entity_poly.pdbx_seq_one_letter_code
_entity_poly.pdbx_strand_id
1 'polypeptide(L)'
;TIAGMFAIGEPPTGSKDPYALRRAAIGVVTILRDRLHVSYEPLVAAALESLSDQGIEFDAEKVAADVNAFILGRMQQMVRDDGVSADTVAAVSAGSVTAPDDFFALAHALEDARANDPETFENLAIAFARAAHLADASIVGDADESLMGESELSLAKALTAAREGVSSALEAKEYASAISALAAVREPLDAFFADVMVMDEDQTLRENRLRLLGELVAVFSGVANIGELARKK
;
A
#
# COMPACT_ATOMS: atom_id res chain seq x y z
N THR A 1 10.35 17.65 -18.15
CA THR A 1 9.16 17.96 -19.00
C THR A 1 7.86 17.78 -18.24
N ILE A 2 7.57 16.58 -17.65
CA ILE A 2 6.27 16.33 -16.95
C ILE A 2 6.06 17.37 -15.84
N ALA A 3 6.95 17.45 -14.85
CA ALA A 3 6.85 18.41 -13.76
C ALA A 3 6.69 19.86 -14.24
N GLY A 4 7.46 20.28 -15.29
CA GLY A 4 7.38 21.62 -15.86
C GLY A 4 6.01 21.94 -16.46
N MET A 5 5.39 20.98 -17.17
CA MET A 5 4.06 21.21 -17.75
C MET A 5 2.96 21.31 -16.68
N PHE A 6 3.07 20.51 -15.60
CA PHE A 6 2.17 20.63 -14.47
C PHE A 6 2.37 21.96 -13.71
N ALA A 7 3.63 22.41 -13.52
CA ALA A 7 3.94 23.67 -12.85
C ALA A 7 3.35 24.89 -13.55
N ILE A 8 3.32 24.89 -14.90
CA ILE A 8 2.72 25.98 -15.69
C ILE A 8 1.22 25.81 -15.96
N GLY A 9 0.57 24.83 -15.35
CA GLY A 9 -0.88 24.62 -15.47
C GLY A 9 -1.35 23.92 -16.76
N GLU A 10 -0.48 23.17 -17.43
CA GLU A 10 -0.74 22.46 -18.69
C GLU A 10 -0.73 20.92 -18.53
N PRO A 11 -1.42 20.34 -17.50
CA PRO A 11 -1.51 18.89 -17.38
C PRO A 11 -2.39 18.30 -18.49
N PRO A 12 -2.25 17.00 -18.83
CA PRO A 12 -3.14 16.34 -19.77
C PRO A 12 -4.55 16.21 -19.15
N THR A 13 -5.59 16.53 -19.95
CA THR A 13 -6.98 16.49 -19.51
C THR A 13 -7.84 15.61 -20.41
N GLY A 14 -8.61 14.67 -19.82
CA GLY A 14 -9.48 13.76 -20.57
C GLY A 14 -8.73 13.07 -21.73
N SER A 15 -9.17 13.28 -22.98
CA SER A 15 -8.51 12.77 -24.17
C SER A 15 -7.38 13.67 -24.70
N LYS A 16 -7.22 14.89 -24.16
CA LYS A 16 -6.24 15.87 -24.64
C LYS A 16 -4.89 15.65 -23.96
N ASP A 17 -3.87 15.46 -24.75
CA ASP A 17 -2.47 15.34 -24.31
C ASP A 17 -1.54 15.92 -25.41
N PRO A 18 -1.58 17.26 -25.61
CA PRO A 18 -0.87 17.89 -26.72
C PRO A 18 0.65 17.76 -26.60
N TYR A 19 1.16 17.55 -25.41
CA TYR A 19 2.58 17.41 -25.13
C TYR A 19 3.04 15.96 -24.95
N ALA A 20 2.16 14.99 -25.20
CA ALA A 20 2.43 13.55 -25.07
C ALA A 20 2.95 13.15 -23.68
N LEU A 21 2.45 13.79 -22.62
CA LEU A 21 2.91 13.57 -21.24
C LEU A 21 2.62 12.14 -20.76
N ARG A 22 1.50 11.53 -21.19
CA ARG A 22 1.19 10.13 -20.86
C ARG A 22 2.26 9.18 -21.40
N ARG A 23 2.70 9.41 -22.66
CA ARG A 23 3.78 8.62 -23.27
C ARG A 23 5.12 8.88 -22.57
N ALA A 24 5.40 10.13 -22.22
CA ALA A 24 6.60 10.49 -21.47
C ALA A 24 6.62 9.78 -20.09
N ALA A 25 5.48 9.73 -19.38
CA ALA A 25 5.38 9.05 -18.09
C ALA A 25 5.59 7.53 -18.23
N ILE A 26 5.01 6.89 -19.25
CA ILE A 26 5.27 5.47 -19.55
C ILE A 26 6.78 5.25 -19.78
N GLY A 27 7.44 6.12 -20.54
CA GLY A 27 8.89 6.06 -20.76
C GLY A 27 9.69 6.20 -19.47
N VAL A 28 9.31 7.14 -18.60
CA VAL A 28 9.95 7.31 -17.28
C VAL A 28 9.77 6.06 -16.43
N VAL A 29 8.54 5.55 -16.29
CA VAL A 29 8.26 4.33 -15.52
C VAL A 29 9.07 3.15 -16.05
N THR A 30 9.13 2.96 -17.37
CA THR A 30 9.90 1.88 -17.99
C THR A 30 11.40 1.99 -17.69
N ILE A 31 11.98 3.19 -17.78
CA ILE A 31 13.41 3.40 -17.47
C ILE A 31 13.70 3.14 -16.01
N LEU A 32 12.85 3.65 -15.11
CA LEU A 32 13.00 3.45 -13.66
C LEU A 32 12.88 1.98 -13.28
N ARG A 33 11.91 1.27 -13.86
CA ARG A 33 11.68 -0.16 -13.62
C ARG A 33 12.83 -1.02 -14.16
N ASP A 34 13.22 -0.82 -15.42
CA ASP A 34 14.04 -1.77 -16.16
C ASP A 34 15.55 -1.46 -16.06
N ARG A 35 15.95 -0.25 -15.61
CA ARG A 35 17.32 0.22 -15.66
C ARG A 35 17.87 0.83 -14.38
N LEU A 36 17.06 1.63 -13.68
CA LEU A 36 17.56 2.43 -12.54
C LEU A 36 17.14 1.88 -11.18
N HIS A 37 16.01 1.19 -11.09
CA HIS A 37 15.47 0.59 -9.86
C HIS A 37 15.37 1.58 -8.70
N VAL A 38 14.81 2.76 -8.96
CA VAL A 38 14.65 3.85 -7.98
C VAL A 38 13.23 4.41 -8.00
N SER A 39 12.80 4.98 -6.88
CA SER A 39 11.52 5.70 -6.76
C SER A 39 11.50 6.94 -7.66
N TYR A 40 10.31 7.26 -8.19
CA TYR A 40 10.11 8.47 -8.99
C TYR A 40 9.91 9.73 -8.14
N GLU A 41 9.47 9.62 -6.90
CA GLU A 41 9.13 10.77 -6.04
C GLU A 41 10.31 11.72 -5.78
N PRO A 42 11.52 11.24 -5.42
CA PRO A 42 12.67 12.11 -5.28
C PRO A 42 13.05 12.82 -6.56
N LEU A 43 12.82 12.19 -7.72
CA LEU A 43 13.08 12.80 -9.02
C LEU A 43 12.08 13.91 -9.34
N VAL A 44 10.81 13.73 -8.95
CA VAL A 44 9.79 14.78 -9.05
C VAL A 44 10.15 15.96 -8.15
N ALA A 45 10.51 15.71 -6.89
CA ALA A 45 10.92 16.75 -5.95
C ALA A 45 12.09 17.58 -6.48
N ALA A 46 13.16 16.94 -6.93
CA ALA A 46 14.33 17.61 -7.50
C ALA A 46 14.00 18.41 -8.77
N ALA A 47 13.08 17.90 -9.61
CA ALA A 47 12.64 18.63 -10.80
C ALA A 47 11.84 19.89 -10.43
N LEU A 48 10.99 19.84 -9.40
CA LEU A 48 10.23 21.01 -8.93
C LEU A 48 11.13 22.05 -8.26
N GLU A 49 12.09 21.62 -7.45
CA GLU A 49 13.11 22.49 -6.88
C GLU A 49 13.86 23.26 -7.98
N SER A 50 14.34 22.56 -9.01
CA SER A 50 15.01 23.19 -10.15
C SER A 50 14.14 24.19 -10.91
N LEU A 51 12.81 23.98 -10.99
CA LEU A 51 11.89 24.95 -11.60
C LEU A 51 11.70 26.20 -10.73
N SER A 52 11.64 26.03 -9.41
CA SER A 52 11.58 27.15 -8.46
C SER A 52 12.85 28.00 -8.53
N ASP A 53 14.03 27.37 -8.62
CA ASP A 53 15.32 28.06 -8.77
C ASP A 53 15.41 28.89 -10.06
N GLN A 54 14.68 28.46 -11.11
CA GLN A 54 14.54 29.21 -12.36
C GLN A 54 13.50 30.35 -12.30
N GLY A 55 12.88 30.57 -11.14
CA GLY A 55 11.90 31.63 -10.92
C GLY A 55 10.51 31.32 -11.45
N ILE A 56 10.17 30.06 -11.69
CA ILE A 56 8.81 29.66 -12.06
C ILE A 56 7.98 29.59 -10.78
N GLU A 57 6.89 30.36 -10.73
CA GLU A 57 5.97 30.40 -9.59
C GLU A 57 4.86 29.34 -9.75
N PHE A 58 4.72 28.45 -8.77
CA PHE A 58 3.67 27.44 -8.68
C PHE A 58 3.49 26.93 -7.24
N ASP A 59 2.38 26.28 -6.94
CA ASP A 59 2.15 25.58 -5.68
C ASP A 59 2.90 24.25 -5.70
N ALA A 60 4.05 24.20 -5.02
CA ALA A 60 4.96 23.07 -5.07
C ALA A 60 4.33 21.77 -4.50
N GLU A 61 3.57 21.86 -3.40
CA GLU A 61 2.92 20.71 -2.78
C GLU A 61 1.84 20.14 -3.69
N LYS A 62 0.98 21.00 -4.22
CA LYS A 62 -0.07 20.62 -5.14
C LYS A 62 0.49 20.00 -6.42
N VAL A 63 1.49 20.63 -7.05
CA VAL A 63 2.08 20.12 -8.29
C VAL A 63 2.80 18.79 -8.05
N ALA A 64 3.51 18.62 -6.91
CA ALA A 64 4.12 17.34 -6.55
C ALA A 64 3.07 16.24 -6.42
N ALA A 65 1.97 16.49 -5.71
CA ALA A 65 0.87 15.54 -5.56
C ALA A 65 0.24 15.17 -6.92
N ASP A 66 -0.03 16.16 -7.76
CA ASP A 66 -0.63 15.96 -9.08
C ASP A 66 0.30 15.14 -10.02
N VAL A 67 1.60 15.42 -10.03
CA VAL A 67 2.60 14.68 -10.83
C VAL A 67 2.76 13.24 -10.32
N ASN A 68 2.84 13.05 -9.00
CA ASN A 68 2.95 11.73 -8.41
C ASN A 68 1.71 10.88 -8.71
N ALA A 69 0.51 11.43 -8.56
CA ALA A 69 -0.74 10.77 -8.92
C ALA A 69 -0.81 10.43 -10.42
N PHE A 70 -0.30 11.30 -11.28
CA PHE A 70 -0.24 11.09 -12.72
C PHE A 70 0.70 9.93 -13.09
N ILE A 71 1.88 9.84 -12.48
CA ILE A 71 2.85 8.76 -12.71
C ILE A 71 2.29 7.44 -12.16
N LEU A 72 1.76 7.43 -10.93
CA LEU A 72 1.11 6.26 -10.34
C LEU A 72 -0.02 5.73 -11.23
N GLY A 73 -0.87 6.63 -11.75
CA GLY A 73 -1.93 6.23 -12.68
C GLY A 73 -1.41 5.55 -13.96
N ARG A 74 -0.18 5.85 -14.41
CA ARG A 74 0.45 5.14 -15.53
C ARG A 74 0.98 3.77 -15.11
N MET A 75 1.61 3.67 -13.93
CA MET A 75 2.03 2.39 -13.36
C MET A 75 0.84 1.44 -13.21
N GLN A 76 -0.26 1.92 -12.63
CA GLN A 76 -1.50 1.16 -12.49
C GLN A 76 -2.04 0.64 -13.82
N GLN A 77 -2.03 1.49 -14.86
CA GLN A 77 -2.49 1.08 -16.19
C GLN A 77 -1.57 0.02 -16.79
N MET A 78 -0.26 0.21 -16.71
CA MET A 78 0.72 -0.74 -17.25
C MET A 78 0.60 -2.10 -16.57
N VAL A 79 0.45 -2.16 -15.25
CA VAL A 79 0.27 -3.41 -14.50
C VAL A 79 -1.04 -4.11 -14.90
N ARG A 80 -2.12 -3.35 -15.12
CA ARG A 80 -3.38 -3.93 -15.65
C ARG A 80 -3.22 -4.48 -17.08
N ASP A 81 -2.47 -3.79 -17.92
CA ASP A 81 -2.18 -4.25 -19.29
C ASP A 81 -1.34 -5.55 -19.28
N ASP A 82 -0.55 -5.77 -18.20
CA ASP A 82 0.18 -7.02 -17.93
C ASP A 82 -0.73 -8.14 -17.37
N GLY A 83 -2.03 -7.89 -17.18
CA GLY A 83 -3.04 -8.90 -16.78
C GLY A 83 -3.37 -8.94 -15.29
N VAL A 84 -2.81 -8.06 -14.46
CA VAL A 84 -3.13 -7.97 -13.03
C VAL A 84 -4.52 -7.37 -12.83
N SER A 85 -5.33 -7.97 -11.95
CA SER A 85 -6.70 -7.52 -11.67
C SER A 85 -6.76 -6.11 -11.07
N ALA A 86 -7.86 -5.40 -11.30
CA ALA A 86 -8.06 -4.04 -10.81
C ALA A 86 -7.99 -3.96 -9.28
N ASP A 87 -8.50 -4.98 -8.59
CA ASP A 87 -8.54 -5.04 -7.12
C ASP A 87 -7.12 -5.21 -6.55
N THR A 88 -6.28 -6.07 -7.17
CA THR A 88 -4.87 -6.21 -6.81
C THR A 88 -4.10 -4.92 -7.03
N VAL A 89 -4.31 -4.26 -8.18
CA VAL A 89 -3.67 -2.97 -8.47
C VAL A 89 -4.10 -1.91 -7.45
N ALA A 90 -5.38 -1.87 -7.06
CA ALA A 90 -5.85 -0.95 -6.02
C ALA A 90 -5.19 -1.23 -4.66
N ALA A 91 -5.12 -2.52 -4.27
CA ALA A 91 -4.51 -2.93 -3.01
C ALA A 91 -3.03 -2.50 -2.91
N VAL A 92 -2.23 -2.74 -3.95
CA VAL A 92 -0.81 -2.35 -3.98
C VAL A 92 -0.64 -0.84 -4.07
N SER A 93 -1.50 -0.15 -4.82
CA SER A 93 -1.46 1.31 -4.96
C SER A 93 -1.76 2.07 -3.67
N ALA A 94 -2.47 1.45 -2.75
CA ALA A 94 -2.77 2.00 -1.43
C ALA A 94 -1.67 1.69 -0.39
N GLY A 95 -0.65 0.93 -0.78
CA GLY A 95 0.55 0.67 0.03
C GLY A 95 1.59 1.78 -0.13
N SER A 96 2.76 1.59 0.48
CA SER A 96 3.85 2.59 0.51
C SER A 96 4.90 2.41 -0.58
N VAL A 97 4.74 1.44 -1.49
CA VAL A 97 5.74 1.11 -2.52
C VAL A 97 5.60 2.06 -3.71
N THR A 98 6.65 2.86 -3.96
CA THR A 98 6.68 3.89 -5.02
C THR A 98 7.73 3.64 -6.11
N ALA A 99 8.72 2.76 -5.87
CA ALA A 99 9.64 2.34 -6.91
C ALA A 99 8.91 1.47 -7.95
N PRO A 100 9.02 1.76 -9.27
CA PRO A 100 8.26 1.04 -10.28
C PRO A 100 8.56 -0.46 -10.34
N ASP A 101 9.83 -0.87 -10.22
CA ASP A 101 10.22 -2.28 -10.22
C ASP A 101 9.56 -3.04 -9.05
N ASP A 102 9.60 -2.46 -7.86
CA ASP A 102 8.99 -3.04 -6.66
C ASP A 102 7.46 -3.08 -6.75
N PHE A 103 6.84 -2.01 -7.27
CA PHE A 103 5.39 -1.95 -7.48
C PHE A 103 4.88 -3.05 -8.42
N PHE A 104 5.55 -3.24 -9.56
CA PHE A 104 5.18 -4.27 -10.53
C PHE A 104 5.39 -5.66 -9.96
N ALA A 105 6.54 -5.93 -9.35
CA ALA A 105 6.85 -7.23 -8.77
C ALA A 105 5.88 -7.60 -7.64
N LEU A 106 5.55 -6.66 -6.77
CA LEU A 106 4.59 -6.85 -5.69
C LEU A 106 3.16 -7.10 -6.21
N ALA A 107 2.73 -6.36 -7.24
CA ALA A 107 1.41 -6.55 -7.85
C ALA A 107 1.27 -7.96 -8.48
N HIS A 108 2.28 -8.41 -9.21
CA HIS A 108 2.29 -9.77 -9.74
C HIS A 108 2.33 -10.83 -8.64
N ALA A 109 3.17 -10.66 -7.62
CA ALA A 109 3.25 -11.60 -6.50
C ALA A 109 1.91 -11.72 -5.75
N LEU A 110 1.20 -10.62 -5.54
CA LEU A 110 -0.12 -10.63 -4.90
C LEU A 110 -1.19 -11.28 -5.80
N GLU A 111 -1.18 -11.00 -7.10
CA GLU A 111 -2.10 -11.64 -8.06
C GLU A 111 -1.90 -13.14 -8.11
N ASP A 112 -0.65 -13.60 -8.21
CA ASP A 112 -0.29 -15.01 -8.22
C ASP A 112 -0.69 -15.72 -6.91
N ALA A 113 -0.44 -15.10 -5.76
CA ALA A 113 -0.82 -15.64 -4.46
C ALA A 113 -2.35 -15.82 -4.34
N ARG A 114 -3.11 -14.80 -4.79
CA ARG A 114 -4.58 -14.85 -4.84
C ARG A 114 -5.10 -15.92 -5.79
N ALA A 115 -4.45 -16.12 -6.93
CA ALA A 115 -4.83 -17.14 -7.90
C ALA A 115 -4.57 -18.56 -7.35
N ASN A 116 -3.51 -18.72 -6.56
CA ASN A 116 -3.13 -20.00 -5.96
C ASN A 116 -3.98 -20.39 -4.74
N ASP A 117 -4.39 -19.40 -3.93
CA ASP A 117 -5.24 -19.64 -2.74
C ASP A 117 -6.30 -18.52 -2.59
N PRO A 118 -7.34 -18.54 -3.45
CA PRO A 118 -8.38 -17.50 -3.44
C PRO A 118 -9.15 -17.41 -2.12
N GLU A 119 -9.39 -18.54 -1.47
CA GLU A 119 -10.17 -18.60 -0.23
C GLU A 119 -9.44 -17.90 0.93
N THR A 120 -8.14 -18.15 1.09
CA THR A 120 -7.34 -17.46 2.12
C THR A 120 -7.34 -15.97 1.92
N PHE A 121 -7.14 -15.48 0.69
CA PHE A 121 -7.09 -14.04 0.43
C PHE A 121 -8.45 -13.35 0.50
N GLU A 122 -9.54 -14.02 0.14
CA GLU A 122 -10.90 -13.49 0.31
C GLU A 122 -11.24 -13.32 1.80
N ASN A 123 -11.00 -14.35 2.60
CA ASN A 123 -11.26 -14.32 4.04
C ASN A 123 -10.37 -13.29 4.75
N LEU A 124 -9.07 -13.25 4.41
CA LEU A 124 -8.14 -12.27 4.95
C LEU A 124 -8.57 -10.84 4.62
N ALA A 125 -8.99 -10.59 3.38
CA ALA A 125 -9.46 -9.27 2.95
C ALA A 125 -10.68 -8.80 3.75
N ILE A 126 -11.65 -9.69 4.00
CA ILE A 126 -12.84 -9.38 4.80
C ILE A 126 -12.45 -9.10 6.26
N ALA A 127 -11.62 -9.95 6.87
CA ALA A 127 -11.18 -9.78 8.24
C ALA A 127 -10.33 -8.50 8.41
N PHE A 128 -9.43 -8.23 7.46
CA PHE A 128 -8.63 -7.00 7.46
C PHE A 128 -9.50 -5.75 7.29
N ALA A 129 -10.47 -5.75 6.37
CA ALA A 129 -11.36 -4.61 6.19
C ALA A 129 -12.16 -4.30 7.45
N ARG A 130 -12.59 -5.35 8.18
CA ARG A 130 -13.24 -5.20 9.49
C ARG A 130 -12.28 -4.60 10.53
N ALA A 131 -11.04 -5.07 10.60
CA ALA A 131 -10.02 -4.55 11.49
C ALA A 131 -9.71 -3.08 11.20
N ALA A 132 -9.48 -2.74 9.93
CA ALA A 132 -9.20 -1.37 9.50
C ALA A 132 -10.36 -0.40 9.77
N HIS A 133 -11.62 -0.89 9.71
CA HIS A 133 -12.79 -0.08 10.07
C HIS A 133 -12.89 0.19 11.58
N LEU A 134 -12.44 -0.76 12.41
CA LEU A 134 -12.45 -0.62 13.86
C LEU A 134 -11.24 0.14 14.39
N ALA A 135 -10.10 0.07 13.70
CA ALA A 135 -8.87 0.74 14.09
C ALA A 135 -9.09 2.26 14.20
N ASP A 136 -8.60 2.84 15.28
CA ASP A 136 -8.70 4.28 15.57
C ASP A 136 -7.30 4.89 15.57
N ALA A 137 -7.01 5.75 14.60
CA ALA A 137 -5.71 6.41 14.48
C ALA A 137 -5.36 7.36 15.65
N SER A 138 -6.33 7.72 16.49
CA SER A 138 -6.09 8.51 17.69
C SER A 138 -5.54 7.67 18.85
N ILE A 139 -5.72 6.34 18.80
CA ILE A 139 -5.24 5.39 19.80
C ILE A 139 -3.86 4.89 19.37
N VAL A 140 -2.84 5.50 19.94
CA VAL A 140 -1.43 5.22 19.61
C VAL A 140 -0.76 4.39 20.72
N GLY A 141 0.40 3.78 20.36
CA GLY A 141 1.22 2.98 21.26
C GLY A 141 1.05 1.49 21.05
N ASP A 142 1.94 0.72 21.67
CA ASP A 142 1.93 -0.73 21.58
C ASP A 142 0.82 -1.33 22.44
N ALA A 143 0.30 -2.48 22.04
CA ALA A 143 -0.66 -3.23 22.81
C ALA A 143 0.03 -3.95 23.99
N ASP A 144 -0.57 -3.92 25.17
CA ASP A 144 -0.03 -4.52 26.41
C ASP A 144 -0.42 -6.00 26.50
N GLU A 145 0.56 -6.88 26.34
CA GLU A 145 0.35 -8.34 26.42
C GLU A 145 -0.23 -8.81 27.76
N SER A 146 0.02 -8.09 28.86
CA SER A 146 -0.50 -8.46 30.18
C SER A 146 -2.03 -8.35 30.31
N LEU A 147 -2.66 -7.63 29.38
CA LEU A 147 -4.11 -7.45 29.29
C LEU A 147 -4.76 -8.37 28.24
N MET A 148 -3.97 -9.24 27.60
CA MET A 148 -4.43 -10.06 26.48
C MET A 148 -4.86 -11.46 26.90
N GLY A 149 -5.99 -11.93 26.35
CA GLY A 149 -6.37 -13.34 26.35
C GLY A 149 -5.60 -14.16 25.30
N GLU A 150 -5.93 -15.45 25.22
CA GLU A 150 -5.20 -16.41 24.37
C GLU A 150 -5.23 -16.04 22.89
N SER A 151 -6.41 -15.69 22.35
CA SER A 151 -6.58 -15.31 20.92
C SER A 151 -5.90 -13.96 20.62
N GLU A 152 -5.90 -13.00 21.55
CA GLU A 152 -5.21 -11.73 21.43
C GLU A 152 -3.69 -11.91 21.39
N LEU A 153 -3.15 -12.73 22.31
CA LEU A 153 -1.71 -13.10 22.31
C LEU A 153 -1.28 -13.86 21.06
N SER A 154 -2.15 -14.75 20.54
CA SER A 154 -1.89 -15.46 19.30
C SER A 154 -1.77 -14.48 18.13
N LEU A 155 -2.69 -13.51 18.02
CA LEU A 155 -2.64 -12.47 17.00
C LEU A 155 -1.41 -11.58 17.15
N ALA A 156 -1.08 -11.14 18.36
CA ALA A 156 0.10 -10.30 18.62
C ALA A 156 1.42 -10.99 18.17
N LYS A 157 1.57 -12.28 18.48
CA LYS A 157 2.72 -13.08 18.03
C LYS A 157 2.76 -13.22 16.50
N ALA A 158 1.61 -13.47 15.87
CA ALA A 158 1.52 -13.56 14.42
C ALA A 158 1.89 -12.24 13.74
N LEU A 159 1.47 -11.10 14.30
CA LEU A 159 1.82 -9.77 13.80
C LEU A 159 3.31 -9.46 13.94
N THR A 160 3.92 -9.84 15.06
CA THR A 160 5.38 -9.70 15.24
C THR A 160 6.14 -10.51 14.20
N ALA A 161 5.78 -11.79 14.01
CA ALA A 161 6.41 -12.64 12.99
C ALA A 161 6.17 -12.13 11.56
N ALA A 162 4.96 -11.64 11.27
CA ALA A 162 4.63 -11.05 9.96
C ALA A 162 5.45 -9.78 9.69
N ARG A 163 5.59 -8.90 10.69
CA ARG A 163 6.40 -7.66 10.59
C ARG A 163 7.86 -7.97 10.25
N GLU A 164 8.47 -8.92 10.97
CA GLU A 164 9.85 -9.35 10.73
C GLU A 164 10.01 -10.02 9.35
N GLY A 165 9.09 -10.92 9.00
CA GLY A 165 9.08 -11.62 7.72
C GLY A 165 8.90 -10.67 6.54
N VAL A 166 7.96 -9.72 6.64
CA VAL A 166 7.74 -8.70 5.63
C VAL A 166 8.96 -7.80 5.46
N SER A 167 9.54 -7.27 6.56
CA SER A 167 10.72 -6.41 6.49
C SER A 167 11.87 -7.12 5.80
N SER A 168 12.21 -8.33 6.23
CA SER A 168 13.28 -9.12 5.64
C SER A 168 13.05 -9.44 4.17
N ALA A 169 11.80 -9.80 3.81
CA ALA A 169 11.44 -10.14 2.44
C ALA A 169 11.48 -8.92 1.51
N LEU A 170 11.01 -7.75 1.96
CA LEU A 170 11.08 -6.51 1.18
C LEU A 170 12.53 -6.06 0.95
N GLU A 171 13.40 -6.14 1.97
CA GLU A 171 14.83 -5.85 1.84
C GLU A 171 15.52 -6.78 0.82
N ALA A 172 15.11 -8.06 0.80
CA ALA A 172 15.61 -9.05 -0.15
C ALA A 172 14.89 -8.99 -1.54
N LYS A 173 13.90 -8.14 -1.71
CA LYS A 173 12.99 -8.09 -2.89
C LYS A 173 12.26 -9.41 -3.18
N GLU A 174 11.99 -10.18 -2.12
CA GLU A 174 11.25 -11.45 -2.18
C GLU A 174 9.75 -11.24 -1.91
N TYR A 175 9.04 -10.60 -2.86
CA TYR A 175 7.64 -10.15 -2.66
C TYR A 175 6.67 -11.29 -2.38
N ALA A 176 6.88 -12.47 -2.97
CA ALA A 176 6.07 -13.66 -2.66
C ALA A 176 6.19 -14.08 -1.19
N SER A 177 7.39 -13.98 -0.63
CA SER A 177 7.66 -14.24 0.80
C SER A 177 6.96 -13.20 1.69
N ALA A 178 6.99 -11.91 1.31
CA ALA A 178 6.28 -10.85 2.02
C ALA A 178 4.77 -11.09 2.04
N ILE A 179 4.18 -11.46 0.91
CA ILE A 179 2.75 -11.79 0.80
C ILE A 179 2.40 -13.03 1.64
N SER A 180 3.26 -14.07 1.63
CA SER A 180 3.07 -15.27 2.45
C SER A 180 3.10 -14.96 3.95
N ALA A 181 3.99 -14.07 4.38
CA ALA A 181 4.06 -13.63 5.78
C ALA A 181 2.77 -12.91 6.22
N LEU A 182 2.17 -12.09 5.35
CA LEU A 182 0.87 -11.47 5.61
C LEU A 182 -0.27 -12.51 5.64
N ALA A 183 -0.26 -13.47 4.73
CA ALA A 183 -1.29 -14.51 4.67
C ALA A 183 -1.32 -15.39 5.94
N ALA A 184 -0.17 -15.61 6.59
CA ALA A 184 -0.06 -16.36 7.84
C ALA A 184 -0.81 -15.72 9.03
N VAL A 185 -1.17 -14.44 8.95
CA VAL A 185 -1.95 -13.74 9.98
C VAL A 185 -3.43 -14.13 9.94
N ARG A 186 -3.93 -14.73 8.85
CA ARG A 186 -5.35 -15.02 8.64
C ARG A 186 -5.96 -15.81 9.81
N GLU A 187 -5.42 -16.98 10.13
CA GLU A 187 -6.01 -17.84 11.17
C GLU A 187 -6.04 -17.21 12.56
N PRO A 188 -4.94 -16.58 13.06
CA PRO A 188 -4.98 -15.82 14.31
C PRO A 188 -5.97 -14.65 14.29
N LEU A 189 -6.15 -13.98 13.19
CA LEU A 189 -7.10 -12.88 13.05
C LEU A 189 -8.56 -13.37 13.07
N ASP A 190 -8.85 -14.49 12.40
CA ASP A 190 -10.17 -15.11 12.42
C ASP A 190 -10.52 -15.57 13.85
N ALA A 191 -9.59 -16.21 14.57
CA ALA A 191 -9.77 -16.62 15.96
C ALA A 191 -9.99 -15.41 16.88
N PHE A 192 -9.22 -14.34 16.72
CA PHE A 192 -9.40 -13.10 17.45
C PHE A 192 -10.83 -12.55 17.27
N PHE A 193 -11.34 -12.47 16.07
CA PHE A 193 -12.69 -11.95 15.83
C PHE A 193 -13.82 -12.91 16.27
N ALA A 194 -13.53 -14.20 16.39
CA ALA A 194 -14.48 -15.18 16.91
C ALA A 194 -14.61 -15.10 18.45
N ASP A 195 -13.50 -14.89 19.14
CA ASP A 195 -13.42 -15.00 20.60
C ASP A 195 -13.48 -13.66 21.33
N VAL A 196 -13.12 -12.54 20.64
CA VAL A 196 -12.90 -11.25 21.27
C VAL A 196 -13.94 -10.21 20.87
N MET A 197 -14.63 -9.63 21.86
CA MET A 197 -15.46 -8.45 21.65
C MET A 197 -14.58 -7.18 21.68
N VAL A 198 -14.19 -6.69 20.52
CA VAL A 198 -13.27 -5.53 20.40
C VAL A 198 -13.79 -4.32 21.17
N MET A 199 -15.06 -3.98 21.00
CA MET A 199 -15.71 -2.84 21.67
C MET A 199 -16.23 -3.23 23.05
N ASP A 200 -15.30 -3.63 23.95
CA ASP A 200 -15.59 -4.02 25.33
C ASP A 200 -16.12 -2.83 26.15
N GLU A 201 -16.89 -3.13 27.22
CA GLU A 201 -17.34 -2.10 28.16
C GLU A 201 -16.17 -1.55 28.98
N ASP A 202 -15.18 -2.38 29.31
CA ASP A 202 -13.92 -1.95 29.92
C ASP A 202 -13.09 -1.16 28.90
N GLN A 203 -12.91 0.12 29.21
CA GLN A 203 -12.17 1.04 28.36
C GLN A 203 -10.71 0.61 28.16
N THR A 204 -10.07 0.06 29.18
CA THR A 204 -8.66 -0.36 29.13
C THR A 204 -8.50 -1.53 28.15
N LEU A 205 -9.36 -2.54 28.24
CA LEU A 205 -9.36 -3.67 27.32
C LEU A 205 -9.69 -3.22 25.89
N ARG A 206 -10.70 -2.37 25.73
CA ARG A 206 -11.08 -1.82 24.44
C ARG A 206 -9.93 -1.10 23.75
N GLU A 207 -9.28 -0.16 24.45
CA GLU A 207 -8.14 0.58 23.89
C GLU A 207 -6.96 -0.35 23.54
N ASN A 208 -6.68 -1.36 24.37
CA ASN A 208 -5.63 -2.34 24.09
C ASN A 208 -5.91 -3.14 22.81
N ARG A 209 -7.17 -3.58 22.63
CA ARG A 209 -7.61 -4.27 21.40
C ARG A 209 -7.54 -3.38 20.16
N LEU A 210 -7.88 -2.10 20.30
CA LEU A 210 -7.77 -1.14 19.21
C LEU A 210 -6.30 -0.86 18.82
N ARG A 211 -5.35 -0.85 19.80
CA ARG A 211 -3.91 -0.79 19.50
C ARG A 211 -3.46 -2.01 18.71
N LEU A 212 -3.86 -3.21 19.12
CA LEU A 212 -3.52 -4.44 18.40
C LEU A 212 -4.03 -4.42 16.95
N LEU A 213 -5.26 -3.92 16.71
CA LEU A 213 -5.78 -3.72 15.35
C LEU A 213 -5.03 -2.63 14.58
N GLY A 214 -4.57 -1.57 15.26
CA GLY A 214 -3.71 -0.55 14.68
C GLY A 214 -2.37 -1.12 14.21
N GLU A 215 -1.76 -2.00 15.01
CA GLU A 215 -0.54 -2.72 14.62
C GLU A 215 -0.76 -3.60 13.39
N LEU A 216 -1.89 -4.33 13.33
CA LEU A 216 -2.25 -5.12 12.15
C LEU A 216 -2.32 -4.25 10.90
N VAL A 217 -3.05 -3.13 10.97
CA VAL A 217 -3.17 -2.21 9.84
C VAL A 217 -1.80 -1.68 9.41
N ALA A 218 -0.92 -1.34 10.35
CA ALA A 218 0.42 -0.84 10.06
C ALA A 218 1.30 -1.87 9.34
N VAL A 219 1.28 -3.14 9.79
CA VAL A 219 2.05 -4.23 9.15
C VAL A 219 1.61 -4.43 7.69
N PHE A 220 0.31 -4.43 7.43
CA PHE A 220 -0.23 -4.64 6.09
C PHE A 220 -0.01 -3.42 5.17
N SER A 221 -0.19 -2.21 5.69
CA SER A 221 -0.04 -0.97 4.90
C SER A 221 1.39 -0.77 4.34
N GLY A 222 2.39 -1.40 4.95
CA GLY A 222 3.76 -1.42 4.44
C GLY A 222 3.90 -2.17 3.10
N VAL A 223 2.97 -3.05 2.77
CA VAL A 223 2.98 -3.89 1.57
C VAL A 223 1.82 -3.55 0.64
N ALA A 224 0.58 -3.75 1.10
CA ALA A 224 -0.62 -3.53 0.33
C ALA A 224 -1.83 -3.34 1.25
N ASN A 225 -2.83 -2.57 0.83
CA ASN A 225 -4.13 -2.52 1.50
C ASN A 225 -5.00 -3.69 1.04
N ILE A 226 -4.86 -4.83 1.73
CA ILE A 226 -5.60 -6.06 1.40
C ILE A 226 -7.12 -5.86 1.45
N GLY A 227 -7.64 -4.89 2.20
CA GLY A 227 -9.07 -4.57 2.25
C GLY A 227 -9.68 -4.16 0.90
N GLU A 228 -8.87 -3.68 -0.03
CA GLU A 228 -9.33 -3.39 -1.40
C GLU A 228 -9.77 -4.65 -2.15
N LEU A 229 -9.27 -5.83 -1.78
CA LEU A 229 -9.65 -7.11 -2.35
C LEU A 229 -11.06 -7.57 -1.94
N ALA A 230 -11.59 -7.05 -0.82
CA ALA A 230 -12.92 -7.38 -0.31
C ALA A 230 -14.05 -6.58 -0.99
N ARG A 231 -13.73 -5.56 -1.79
CA ARG A 231 -14.73 -4.73 -2.48
C ARG A 231 -15.43 -5.55 -3.55
N LYS A 232 -16.69 -5.89 -3.31
CA LYS A 232 -17.53 -6.53 -4.34
C LYS A 232 -17.73 -5.56 -5.51
N LYS A 233 -17.53 -6.10 -6.72
CA LYS A 233 -17.88 -5.43 -7.98
C LYS A 233 -19.36 -5.09 -8.05
#